data_6b47779a72624c4228d74bd25533b3a4
#
_entry.id   6b47779a72624c4228d74bd25533b3a4
#
_cell.length_a   1.000
_cell.length_b   1.000
_cell.length_c   1.000
_cell.angle_alpha   90.00
_cell.angle_beta   90.00
_cell.angle_gamma   90.00
#
_symmetry.space_group_name_H-M   'P 1'
#
loop_
_entity.id
_entity.type
_entity.pdbx_description
1 polymer ?
#
loop_
_entity_poly.entity_id
_entity_poly.type
_entity_poly.pdbx_seq_one_letter_code
_entity_poly.pdbx_strand_id
1 'polypeptide(L)'
;MSDVPMLKYVVLGPGDLDDLMTLLAKHYFTRENTYMSVGVTSATRRDEEDIKQCLESGVSVGSREQTTGRLVGVALSCIITSNSSWYTDEAKCSTQAEVTMARILNTTKSPVDLFQDPTVKQVLYMDIFCVHPDYGRQGVCKKLVQKCHDLGEERECQMAAGVMTSLYSQKLCSDLGYEDCATFHLNTVKETLLDLSTLNTTKFKIMTKYLSTKYKFTYKI
;
A
#
# COMPACT_ATOMS: atom_id res chain seq x y z
N MET A 1 23.70 -24.67 4.26
CA MET A 1 22.42 -24.00 4.54
C MET A 1 22.79 -22.60 4.99
N SER A 2 22.57 -21.59 4.18
CA SER A 2 22.83 -20.20 4.61
C SER A 2 21.80 -19.86 5.71
N ASP A 3 22.30 -19.52 6.90
CA ASP A 3 21.45 -19.03 7.98
C ASP A 3 20.65 -17.84 7.47
N VAL A 4 19.33 -18.00 7.40
CA VAL A 4 18.45 -16.87 7.08
C VAL A 4 18.60 -15.86 8.20
N PRO A 5 19.02 -14.62 7.94
CA PRO A 5 19.23 -13.65 8.99
C PRO A 5 17.96 -13.46 9.81
N MET A 6 18.09 -13.45 11.12
CA MET A 6 16.96 -13.19 12.01
C MET A 6 16.46 -11.76 11.79
N LEU A 7 15.14 -11.61 11.66
CA LEU A 7 14.49 -10.32 11.43
C LEU A 7 13.85 -9.80 12.71
N LYS A 8 14.03 -8.51 12.96
CA LYS A 8 13.29 -7.72 13.95
C LYS A 8 12.24 -6.86 13.22
N TYR A 9 11.02 -6.90 13.71
CA TYR A 9 9.92 -6.05 13.23
C TYR A 9 9.81 -4.83 14.14
N VAL A 10 9.79 -3.64 13.54
CA VAL A 10 9.79 -2.36 14.26
C VAL A 10 8.75 -1.43 13.66
N VAL A 11 8.14 -0.58 14.50
CA VAL A 11 7.34 0.54 14.01
C VAL A 11 8.30 1.56 13.40
N LEU A 12 7.98 2.01 12.19
CA LEU A 12 8.76 3.03 11.49
C LEU A 12 8.24 4.42 11.84
N GLY A 13 9.17 5.37 11.91
CA GLY A 13 8.87 6.78 12.13
C GLY A 13 9.68 7.70 11.19
N PRO A 14 9.58 9.03 11.35
CA PRO A 14 10.25 9.99 10.47
C PRO A 14 11.77 9.79 10.34
N GLY A 15 12.43 9.28 11.39
CA GLY A 15 13.87 8.98 11.37
C GLY A 15 14.28 7.81 10.47
N ASP A 16 13.32 7.02 9.98
CA ASP A 16 13.58 5.86 9.11
C ASP A 16 13.47 6.21 7.61
N LEU A 17 13.23 7.48 7.26
CA LEU A 17 12.94 7.92 5.89
C LEU A 17 14.04 7.53 4.90
N ASP A 18 15.31 7.77 5.23
CA ASP A 18 16.44 7.51 4.33
C ASP A 18 16.61 6.00 4.04
N ASP A 19 16.50 5.16 5.06
CA ASP A 19 16.54 3.70 4.92
C ASP A 19 15.37 3.20 4.07
N LEU A 20 14.16 3.75 4.32
CA LEU A 20 12.96 3.41 3.58
C LEU A 20 13.08 3.81 2.10
N MET A 21 13.48 5.04 1.81
CA MET A 21 13.70 5.51 0.44
C MET A 21 14.75 4.67 -0.29
N THR A 22 15.81 4.26 0.40
CA THR A 22 16.84 3.36 -0.16
C THR A 22 16.25 2.00 -0.54
N LEU A 23 15.39 1.41 0.29
CA LEU A 23 14.71 0.15 0.01
C LEU A 23 13.74 0.30 -1.17
N LEU A 24 12.91 1.34 -1.17
CA LEU A 24 11.89 1.57 -2.19
C LEU A 24 12.50 1.90 -3.56
N ALA A 25 13.55 2.71 -3.62
CA ALA A 25 14.26 3.03 -4.86
C ALA A 25 14.78 1.77 -5.57
N LYS A 26 15.27 0.79 -4.81
CA LYS A 26 15.84 -0.44 -5.37
C LYS A 26 14.79 -1.50 -5.69
N HIS A 27 13.69 -1.56 -4.94
CA HIS A 27 12.84 -2.75 -4.91
C HIS A 27 11.35 -2.49 -5.06
N TYR A 28 10.91 -1.23 -5.13
CA TYR A 28 9.50 -0.89 -5.28
C TYR A 28 9.22 -0.15 -6.60
N PHE A 29 9.74 1.05 -6.81
CA PHE A 29 9.36 1.92 -7.95
C PHE A 29 9.62 1.27 -9.32
N THR A 30 10.59 0.38 -9.43
CA THR A 30 10.88 -0.37 -10.66
C THR A 30 10.03 -1.63 -10.87
N ARG A 31 9.11 -1.95 -9.96
CA ARG A 31 8.32 -3.19 -9.96
C ARG A 31 6.84 -2.99 -9.67
N GLU A 32 6.47 -1.84 -9.19
CA GLU A 32 5.09 -1.50 -8.89
C GLU A 32 4.34 -1.23 -10.19
N ASN A 33 3.17 -1.87 -10.37
CA ASN A 33 2.45 -1.89 -11.64
C ASN A 33 2.01 -0.50 -12.12
N THR A 34 1.63 0.42 -11.23
CA THR A 34 1.22 1.78 -11.63
C THR A 34 2.41 2.54 -12.21
N TYR A 35 3.58 2.45 -11.56
CA TYR A 35 4.83 3.08 -12.03
C TYR A 35 5.29 2.49 -13.35
N MET A 36 5.31 1.15 -13.43
CA MET A 36 5.70 0.44 -14.66
C MET A 36 4.80 0.80 -15.82
N SER A 37 3.48 0.93 -15.58
CA SER A 37 2.51 1.22 -16.64
C SER A 37 2.72 2.55 -17.34
N VAL A 38 3.42 3.49 -16.72
CA VAL A 38 3.70 4.83 -17.27
C VAL A 38 5.20 5.12 -17.43
N GLY A 39 6.06 4.10 -17.21
CA GLY A 39 7.51 4.21 -17.40
C GLY A 39 8.23 5.05 -16.33
N VAL A 40 7.62 5.26 -15.16
CA VAL A 40 8.28 5.92 -14.01
C VAL A 40 9.07 4.88 -13.23
N THR A 41 10.31 5.16 -12.89
CA THR A 41 11.24 4.21 -12.24
C THR A 41 11.82 4.70 -10.92
N SER A 42 11.42 5.88 -10.48
CA SER A 42 11.90 6.51 -9.24
C SER A 42 10.77 7.21 -8.49
N ALA A 43 11.00 7.51 -7.22
CA ALA A 43 10.07 8.31 -6.42
C ALA A 43 9.84 9.68 -7.06
N THR A 44 8.60 10.14 -7.01
CA THR A 44 8.23 11.52 -7.27
C THR A 44 8.30 12.35 -5.99
N ARG A 45 8.28 13.69 -6.10
CA ARG A 45 8.19 14.56 -4.92
C ARG A 45 6.97 14.24 -4.07
N ARG A 46 5.88 13.88 -4.72
CA ARG A 46 4.64 13.54 -4.04
C ARG A 46 4.76 12.25 -3.24
N ASP A 47 5.43 11.22 -3.79
CA ASP A 47 5.67 9.98 -3.04
C ASP A 47 6.43 10.24 -1.76
N GLU A 48 7.42 11.14 -1.79
CA GLU A 48 8.14 11.53 -0.58
C GLU A 48 7.24 12.21 0.46
N GLU A 49 6.28 13.05 0.02
CA GLU A 49 5.31 13.71 0.91
C GLU A 49 4.36 12.67 1.52
N ASP A 50 3.79 11.77 0.71
CA ASP A 50 2.88 10.69 1.15
C ASP A 50 3.60 9.71 2.10
N ILE A 51 4.84 9.33 1.81
CA ILE A 51 5.68 8.48 2.66
C ILE A 51 5.95 9.13 4.02
N LYS A 52 6.29 10.42 4.05
CA LYS A 52 6.49 11.17 5.31
C LYS A 52 5.23 11.17 6.16
N GLN A 53 4.07 11.43 5.56
CA GLN A 53 2.78 11.37 6.25
C GLN A 53 2.51 9.98 6.84
N CYS A 54 2.81 8.91 6.10
CA CYS A 54 2.67 7.55 6.60
C CYS A 54 3.60 7.26 7.79
N LEU A 55 4.85 7.75 7.76
CA LEU A 55 5.80 7.59 8.86
C LEU A 55 5.36 8.37 10.11
N GLU A 56 4.81 9.56 9.95
CA GLU A 56 4.26 10.38 11.04
C GLU A 56 3.02 9.74 11.69
N SER A 57 2.27 8.96 10.93
CA SER A 57 1.06 8.26 11.40
C SER A 57 1.36 7.17 12.46
N GLY A 58 2.60 6.66 12.53
CA GLY A 58 3.05 5.70 13.53
C GLY A 58 2.40 4.32 13.45
N VAL A 59 1.87 3.94 12.29
CA VAL A 59 1.24 2.63 12.02
C VAL A 59 1.95 1.83 10.91
N SER A 60 3.06 2.34 10.42
CA SER A 60 3.92 1.68 9.43
C SER A 60 4.92 0.74 10.12
N VAL A 61 5.15 -0.43 9.54
CA VAL A 61 6.04 -1.45 10.12
C VAL A 61 7.14 -1.83 9.15
N GLY A 62 8.38 -1.86 9.65
CA GLY A 62 9.56 -2.34 8.93
C GLY A 62 10.09 -3.66 9.47
N SER A 63 10.76 -4.43 8.63
CA SER A 63 11.60 -5.56 9.05
C SER A 63 13.07 -5.23 8.84
N ARG A 64 13.88 -5.34 9.90
CA ARG A 64 15.31 -5.11 9.90
C ARG A 64 16.08 -6.38 10.20
N GLU A 65 17.21 -6.57 9.53
CA GLU A 65 18.17 -7.61 9.92
C GLU A 65 18.68 -7.31 11.34
N GLN A 66 18.70 -8.32 12.20
CA GLN A 66 19.15 -8.11 13.58
C GLN A 66 20.66 -7.82 13.68
N THR A 67 21.44 -8.36 12.74
CA THR A 67 22.91 -8.23 12.77
C THR A 67 23.40 -6.91 12.19
N THR A 68 22.77 -6.42 11.15
CA THR A 68 23.23 -5.21 10.40
C THR A 68 22.36 -3.99 10.65
N GLY A 69 21.14 -4.17 11.13
CA GLY A 69 20.12 -3.12 11.23
C GLY A 69 19.50 -2.73 9.89
N ARG A 70 19.91 -3.33 8.76
CA ARG A 70 19.43 -3.00 7.41
C ARG A 70 17.94 -3.23 7.32
N LEU A 71 17.21 -2.24 6.77
CA LEU A 71 15.80 -2.37 6.45
C LEU A 71 15.64 -3.26 5.20
N VAL A 72 14.88 -4.36 5.32
CA VAL A 72 14.71 -5.36 4.25
C VAL A 72 13.25 -5.59 3.88
N GLY A 73 12.33 -4.95 4.57
CA GLY A 73 10.91 -4.99 4.20
C GLY A 73 10.11 -3.91 4.90
N VAL A 74 9.00 -3.50 4.30
CA VAL A 74 8.06 -2.51 4.82
C VAL A 74 6.64 -2.85 4.43
N ALA A 75 5.71 -2.61 5.35
CA ALA A 75 4.32 -2.28 5.07
C ALA A 75 4.11 -0.84 5.54
N LEU A 76 3.96 0.07 4.58
CA LEU A 76 3.71 1.48 4.82
C LEU A 76 2.21 1.70 4.87
N SER A 77 1.75 2.40 5.89
CA SER A 77 0.34 2.67 6.12
C SER A 77 0.13 3.97 6.86
N CYS A 78 -1.05 4.56 6.71
CA CYS A 78 -1.48 5.73 7.45
C CYS A 78 -2.93 5.57 7.91
N ILE A 79 -3.35 6.45 8.84
CA ILE A 79 -4.74 6.51 9.29
C ILE A 79 -5.44 7.61 8.50
N ILE A 80 -6.56 7.26 7.87
CA ILE A 80 -7.44 8.22 7.20
C ILE A 80 -8.81 8.25 7.88
N THR A 81 -9.46 9.41 7.80
CA THR A 81 -10.80 9.67 8.33
C THR A 81 -11.69 10.19 7.22
N SER A 82 -13.00 10.33 7.47
CA SER A 82 -13.94 10.91 6.50
C SER A 82 -13.57 12.34 6.04
N ASN A 83 -12.74 13.04 6.81
CA ASN A 83 -12.23 14.37 6.46
C ASN A 83 -10.93 14.32 5.64
N SER A 84 -10.32 13.14 5.51
CA SER A 84 -9.11 12.95 4.72
C SER A 84 -9.48 12.69 3.25
N SER A 85 -8.77 13.36 2.32
CA SER A 85 -8.83 12.94 0.93
C SER A 85 -7.92 11.75 0.72
N TRP A 86 -8.47 10.62 0.25
CA TRP A 86 -7.67 9.50 -0.21
C TRP A 86 -7.43 9.50 -1.73
N TYR A 87 -7.94 10.56 -2.38
CA TYR A 87 -7.67 10.83 -3.79
C TYR A 87 -6.36 11.58 -3.96
N THR A 88 -5.74 11.33 -5.11
CA THR A 88 -4.55 12.03 -5.56
C THR A 88 -4.92 13.38 -6.16
N ASP A 89 -4.34 14.46 -5.67
CA ASP A 89 -4.51 15.79 -6.26
C ASP A 89 -3.65 15.90 -7.53
N GLU A 90 -4.31 15.87 -8.71
CA GLU A 90 -3.64 15.99 -10.00
C GLU A 90 -2.90 17.32 -10.17
N ALA A 91 -3.35 18.40 -9.49
CA ALA A 91 -2.68 19.71 -9.56
C ALA A 91 -1.29 19.72 -8.92
N LYS A 92 -0.97 18.71 -8.09
CA LYS A 92 0.36 18.55 -7.47
C LYS A 92 1.30 17.68 -8.30
N CYS A 93 0.84 17.12 -9.41
CA CYS A 93 1.65 16.31 -10.31
C CYS A 93 2.56 17.20 -11.17
N SER A 94 3.83 16.81 -11.29
CA SER A 94 4.86 17.58 -12.01
C SER A 94 5.04 17.15 -13.46
N THR A 95 4.61 15.93 -13.80
CA THR A 95 4.78 15.33 -15.13
C THR A 95 3.48 14.71 -15.63
N GLN A 96 3.36 14.54 -16.96
CA GLN A 96 2.21 13.85 -17.55
C GLN A 96 2.08 12.40 -17.06
N ALA A 97 3.19 11.72 -16.80
CA ALA A 97 3.19 10.37 -16.25
C ALA A 97 2.56 10.35 -14.85
N GLU A 98 2.94 11.29 -13.97
CA GLU A 98 2.33 11.43 -12.64
C GLU A 98 0.82 11.74 -12.72
N VAL A 99 0.40 12.62 -13.64
CA VAL A 99 -1.03 12.89 -13.87
C VAL A 99 -1.76 11.62 -14.30
N THR A 100 -1.18 10.84 -15.20
CA THR A 100 -1.78 9.56 -15.65
C THR A 100 -1.87 8.56 -14.48
N MET A 101 -0.83 8.42 -13.65
CA MET A 101 -0.86 7.59 -12.44
C MET A 101 -1.97 8.03 -11.47
N ALA A 102 -2.06 9.33 -11.22
CA ALA A 102 -3.09 9.91 -10.36
C ALA A 102 -4.50 9.59 -10.87
N ARG A 103 -4.76 9.74 -12.17
CA ARG A 103 -6.04 9.40 -12.79
C ARG A 103 -6.39 7.94 -12.67
N ILE A 104 -5.44 7.04 -12.92
CA ILE A 104 -5.62 5.60 -12.77
C ILE A 104 -6.04 5.27 -11.33
N LEU A 105 -5.29 5.77 -10.34
CA LEU A 105 -5.59 5.52 -8.94
C LEU A 105 -6.93 6.15 -8.51
N ASN A 106 -7.20 7.38 -8.92
CA ASN A 106 -8.47 8.07 -8.62
C ASN A 106 -9.67 7.36 -9.24
N THR A 107 -9.55 6.93 -10.51
CA THR A 107 -10.60 6.15 -11.17
C THR A 107 -10.81 4.80 -10.48
N THR A 108 -9.74 4.15 -10.04
CA THR A 108 -9.83 2.91 -9.27
C THR A 108 -10.59 3.13 -7.95
N LYS A 109 -10.34 4.25 -7.27
CA LYS A 109 -10.92 4.59 -5.96
C LYS A 109 -12.36 5.09 -6.05
N SER A 110 -12.76 5.72 -7.17
CA SER A 110 -14.03 6.44 -7.31
C SER A 110 -15.30 5.63 -7.00
N PRO A 111 -15.38 4.31 -7.25
CA PRO A 111 -16.61 3.56 -6.96
C PRO A 111 -16.80 3.20 -5.48
N VAL A 112 -15.81 3.48 -4.62
CA VAL A 112 -15.83 3.03 -3.23
C VAL A 112 -15.81 4.22 -2.25
N ASP A 113 -16.81 4.27 -1.39
CA ASP A 113 -16.82 5.14 -0.21
C ASP A 113 -16.45 4.29 1.02
N LEU A 114 -15.24 4.47 1.53
CA LEU A 114 -14.75 3.73 2.70
C LEU A 114 -15.50 4.08 3.99
N PHE A 115 -16.21 5.20 4.03
CA PHE A 115 -16.95 5.72 5.17
C PHE A 115 -18.47 5.60 5.01
N GLN A 116 -18.94 4.85 4.00
CA GLN A 116 -20.36 4.60 3.80
C GLN A 116 -21.02 3.92 5.02
N ASP A 117 -20.29 3.04 5.70
CA ASP A 117 -20.70 2.51 7.00
C ASP A 117 -20.47 3.58 8.09
N PRO A 118 -21.53 4.11 8.73
CA PRO A 118 -21.39 5.17 9.72
C PRO A 118 -20.63 4.75 10.99
N THR A 119 -20.39 3.46 11.20
CA THR A 119 -19.56 2.95 12.30
C THR A 119 -18.07 3.07 12.01
N VAL A 120 -17.68 3.21 10.74
CA VAL A 120 -16.28 3.39 10.32
C VAL A 120 -15.91 4.88 10.45
N LYS A 121 -15.03 5.21 11.38
CA LYS A 121 -14.53 6.56 11.63
C LYS A 121 -13.09 6.74 11.22
N GLN A 122 -12.32 5.66 11.34
CA GLN A 122 -10.91 5.60 11.00
C GLN A 122 -10.61 4.36 10.18
N VAL A 123 -9.87 4.53 9.11
CA VAL A 123 -9.42 3.45 8.22
C VAL A 123 -7.90 3.42 8.23
N LEU A 124 -7.33 2.24 8.49
CA LEU A 124 -5.93 1.97 8.26
C LEU A 124 -5.72 1.81 6.75
N TYR A 125 -5.20 2.85 6.09
CA TYR A 125 -4.92 2.80 4.67
C TYR A 125 -3.55 2.16 4.42
N MET A 126 -3.56 1.01 3.76
CA MET A 126 -2.38 0.23 3.41
C MET A 126 -1.86 0.72 2.05
N ASP A 127 -0.73 1.41 2.04
CA ASP A 127 -0.24 2.13 0.87
C ASP A 127 0.85 1.33 0.11
N ILE A 128 1.95 0.97 0.77
CA ILE A 128 3.09 0.30 0.13
C ILE A 128 3.42 -1.01 0.83
N PHE A 129 3.59 -2.08 0.04
CA PHE A 129 4.22 -3.33 0.47
C PHE A 129 5.49 -3.56 -0.33
N CYS A 130 6.63 -3.60 0.36
CA CYS A 130 7.92 -3.87 -0.27
C CYS A 130 8.77 -4.80 0.59
N VAL A 131 9.32 -5.84 -0.02
CA VAL A 131 10.28 -6.77 0.62
C VAL A 131 11.45 -7.00 -0.31
N HIS A 132 12.66 -6.88 0.22
CA HIS A 132 13.88 -7.20 -0.52
C HIS A 132 13.81 -8.62 -1.09
N PRO A 133 14.22 -8.88 -2.34
CA PRO A 133 14.06 -10.18 -3.01
C PRO A 133 14.57 -11.38 -2.23
N ASP A 134 15.72 -11.22 -1.56
CA ASP A 134 16.33 -12.30 -0.78
C ASP A 134 15.49 -12.76 0.41
N TYR A 135 14.53 -11.95 0.83
CA TYR A 135 13.57 -12.24 1.92
C TYR A 135 12.17 -12.54 1.39
N GLY A 136 12.04 -12.64 0.06
CA GLY A 136 10.77 -12.98 -0.60
C GLY A 136 10.30 -14.40 -0.26
N ARG A 137 8.98 -14.62 -0.30
CA ARG A 137 8.34 -15.93 -0.08
C ARG A 137 8.63 -16.60 1.28
N GLN A 138 9.10 -15.83 2.28
CA GLN A 138 9.36 -16.28 3.65
C GLN A 138 8.30 -15.79 4.65
N GLY A 139 7.17 -15.27 4.17
CA GLY A 139 6.09 -14.76 5.00
C GLY A 139 6.37 -13.37 5.61
N VAL A 140 7.48 -12.71 5.25
CA VAL A 140 7.87 -11.40 5.81
C VAL A 140 6.77 -10.36 5.58
N CYS A 141 6.29 -10.21 4.34
CA CYS A 141 5.25 -9.23 4.02
C CYS A 141 3.96 -9.50 4.81
N LYS A 142 3.56 -10.77 4.95
CA LYS A 142 2.38 -11.16 5.74
C LYS A 142 2.52 -10.70 7.20
N LYS A 143 3.68 -10.91 7.82
CA LYS A 143 3.93 -10.47 9.20
C LYS A 143 3.92 -8.95 9.33
N LEU A 144 4.48 -8.23 8.35
CA LEU A 144 4.46 -6.77 8.33
C LEU A 144 3.03 -6.24 8.33
N VAL A 145 2.19 -6.73 7.40
CA VAL A 145 0.79 -6.31 7.30
C VAL A 145 -0.01 -6.66 8.55
N GLN A 146 0.19 -7.87 9.12
CA GLN A 146 -0.45 -8.25 10.39
C GLN A 146 -0.12 -7.29 11.52
N LYS A 147 1.16 -6.88 11.63
CA LYS A 147 1.57 -5.91 12.65
C LYS A 147 1.02 -4.50 12.41
N CYS A 148 0.84 -4.09 11.15
CA CYS A 148 0.10 -2.87 10.85
C CYS A 148 -1.36 -2.99 11.31
N HIS A 149 -2.00 -4.16 11.13
CA HIS A 149 -3.37 -4.38 11.63
C HIS A 149 -3.42 -4.26 13.17
N ASP A 150 -2.48 -4.89 13.89
CA ASP A 150 -2.41 -4.80 15.35
C ASP A 150 -2.32 -3.32 15.81
N LEU A 151 -1.42 -2.54 15.16
CA LEU A 151 -1.30 -1.09 15.42
C LEU A 151 -2.57 -0.31 15.03
N GLY A 152 -3.21 -0.67 13.92
CA GLY A 152 -4.48 -0.07 13.50
C GLY A 152 -5.60 -0.31 14.54
N GLU A 153 -5.69 -1.53 15.07
CA GLU A 153 -6.64 -1.86 16.15
C GLU A 153 -6.33 -1.09 17.44
N GLU A 154 -5.07 -0.96 17.83
CA GLU A 154 -4.62 -0.16 18.98
C GLU A 154 -4.95 1.34 18.80
N ARG A 155 -5.00 1.82 17.55
CA ARG A 155 -5.37 3.20 17.19
C ARG A 155 -6.85 3.36 16.85
N GLU A 156 -7.68 2.35 17.20
CA GLU A 156 -9.13 2.36 17.00
C GLU A 156 -9.56 2.46 15.53
N CYS A 157 -8.76 1.99 14.58
CA CYS A 157 -9.21 1.82 13.21
C CYS A 157 -10.23 0.68 13.11
N GLN A 158 -11.37 0.92 12.49
CA GLN A 158 -12.42 -0.11 12.33
C GLN A 158 -12.15 -0.99 11.12
N MET A 159 -11.47 -0.45 10.12
CA MET A 159 -11.25 -1.10 8.82
C MET A 159 -9.81 -0.88 8.36
N ALA A 160 -9.24 -1.86 7.67
CA ALA A 160 -8.08 -1.69 6.82
C ALA A 160 -8.51 -1.70 5.35
N ALA A 161 -7.92 -0.83 4.53
CA ALA A 161 -8.23 -0.70 3.11
C ALA A 161 -6.97 -0.40 2.30
N GLY A 162 -6.98 -0.72 0.99
CA GLY A 162 -5.91 -0.31 0.09
C GLY A 162 -6.22 -0.63 -1.37
N VAL A 163 -5.43 -0.04 -2.28
CA VAL A 163 -5.48 -0.34 -3.70
C VAL A 163 -4.42 -1.40 -4.02
N MET A 164 -4.86 -2.61 -4.33
CA MET A 164 -3.98 -3.74 -4.63
C MET A 164 -3.73 -3.83 -6.13
N THR A 165 -2.61 -3.30 -6.56
CA THR A 165 -2.23 -3.13 -7.97
C THR A 165 -1.55 -4.35 -8.58
N SER A 166 -1.10 -5.34 -7.77
CA SER A 166 -0.40 -6.53 -8.23
C SER A 166 -1.08 -7.82 -7.81
N LEU A 167 -0.86 -8.92 -8.55
CA LEU A 167 -1.33 -10.25 -8.15
C LEU A 167 -0.81 -10.66 -6.76
N TYR A 168 0.39 -10.21 -6.42
CA TYR A 168 1.01 -10.55 -5.13
C TYR A 168 0.31 -9.86 -3.96
N SER A 169 0.04 -8.54 -4.07
CA SER A 169 -0.70 -7.80 -3.04
C SER A 169 -2.14 -8.27 -2.93
N GLN A 170 -2.82 -8.55 -4.06
CA GLN A 170 -4.18 -9.09 -4.08
C GLN A 170 -4.26 -10.44 -3.36
N LYS A 171 -3.34 -11.37 -3.69
CA LYS A 171 -3.29 -12.68 -3.02
C LYS A 171 -2.99 -12.53 -1.52
N LEU A 172 -2.00 -11.72 -1.17
CA LEU A 172 -1.63 -11.49 0.23
C LEU A 172 -2.82 -10.97 1.04
N CYS A 173 -3.52 -9.96 0.53
CA CYS A 173 -4.69 -9.38 1.19
C CYS A 173 -5.84 -10.38 1.28
N SER A 174 -6.12 -11.14 0.23
CA SER A 174 -7.10 -12.23 0.26
C SER A 174 -6.77 -13.29 1.33
N ASP A 175 -5.49 -13.72 1.41
CA ASP A 175 -5.01 -14.68 2.41
C ASP A 175 -5.06 -14.10 3.86
N LEU A 176 -5.17 -12.79 4.01
CA LEU A 176 -5.35 -12.07 5.28
C LEU A 176 -6.81 -11.73 5.58
N GLY A 177 -7.74 -12.15 4.72
CA GLY A 177 -9.18 -11.97 4.92
C GLY A 177 -9.72 -10.62 4.48
N TYR A 178 -9.06 -9.95 3.53
CA TYR A 178 -9.63 -8.80 2.82
C TYR A 178 -10.65 -9.28 1.79
N GLU A 179 -11.66 -8.46 1.57
CA GLU A 179 -12.70 -8.66 0.57
C GLU A 179 -12.54 -7.65 -0.57
N ASP A 180 -12.86 -8.06 -1.79
CA ASP A 180 -12.85 -7.20 -2.98
C ASP A 180 -14.06 -6.26 -2.92
N CYS A 181 -13.84 -4.94 -2.85
CA CYS A 181 -14.91 -3.94 -2.92
C CYS A 181 -15.14 -3.43 -4.33
N ALA A 182 -14.07 -3.28 -5.11
CA ALA A 182 -14.13 -2.87 -6.50
C ALA A 182 -12.95 -3.42 -7.29
N THR A 183 -13.16 -3.63 -8.59
CA THR A 183 -12.11 -4.00 -9.54
C THR A 183 -12.11 -3.02 -10.70
N PHE A 184 -10.94 -2.47 -10.97
CA PHE A 184 -10.68 -1.59 -12.10
C PHE A 184 -9.79 -2.29 -13.12
N HIS A 185 -10.11 -2.15 -14.40
CA HIS A 185 -9.37 -2.77 -15.50
C HIS A 185 -8.57 -1.73 -16.27
N LEU A 186 -7.24 -1.74 -16.15
CA LEU A 186 -6.34 -0.80 -16.83
C LEU A 186 -6.50 -0.79 -18.35
N ASN A 187 -6.86 -1.90 -18.97
CA ASN A 187 -7.09 -1.98 -20.41
C ASN A 187 -8.30 -1.17 -20.91
N THR A 188 -9.12 -0.62 -19.99
CA THR A 188 -10.20 0.31 -20.32
C THR A 188 -9.74 1.75 -20.40
N VAL A 189 -8.52 2.05 -19.91
CA VAL A 189 -7.94 3.40 -19.92
C VAL A 189 -7.39 3.72 -21.31
N LYS A 190 -7.84 4.83 -21.88
CA LYS A 190 -7.38 5.31 -23.18
C LYS A 190 -6.34 6.41 -23.03
N GLU A 191 -5.19 6.06 -22.46
CA GLU A 191 -4.06 6.97 -22.29
C GLU A 191 -2.89 6.49 -23.17
N THR A 192 -2.27 7.42 -23.89
CA THR A 192 -1.19 7.13 -24.85
C THR A 192 0.12 6.69 -24.19
N LEU A 193 0.28 6.96 -22.88
CA LEU A 193 1.51 6.64 -22.14
C LEU A 193 1.48 5.25 -21.48
N LEU A 194 0.36 4.51 -21.59
CA LEU A 194 0.24 3.23 -20.89
C LEU A 194 0.96 2.09 -21.63
N ASP A 195 1.92 1.48 -20.97
CA ASP A 195 2.49 0.17 -21.35
C ASP A 195 2.04 -0.90 -20.34
N LEU A 196 1.16 -1.79 -20.81
CA LEU A 196 0.63 -2.89 -20.00
C LEU A 196 1.38 -4.21 -20.19
N SER A 197 2.37 -4.26 -21.10
CA SER A 197 3.02 -5.50 -21.52
C SER A 197 3.87 -6.15 -20.43
N THR A 198 4.38 -5.36 -19.48
CA THR A 198 5.28 -5.80 -18.41
C THR A 198 4.56 -6.09 -17.09
N LEU A 199 3.26 -5.79 -17.02
CA LEU A 199 2.50 -5.90 -15.77
C LEU A 199 2.14 -7.35 -15.46
N ASN A 200 2.19 -7.73 -14.18
CA ASN A 200 1.72 -9.05 -13.73
C ASN A 200 0.19 -9.15 -13.68
N THR A 201 -0.52 -8.03 -13.69
CA THR A 201 -1.97 -7.93 -13.84
C THR A 201 -2.38 -6.56 -14.36
N THR A 202 -3.46 -6.51 -15.13
CA THR A 202 -4.13 -5.27 -15.53
C THR A 202 -5.38 -4.99 -14.68
N LYS A 203 -5.62 -5.77 -13.64
CA LYS A 203 -6.74 -5.60 -12.71
C LYS A 203 -6.23 -5.00 -11.41
N PHE A 204 -6.65 -3.79 -11.10
CA PHE A 204 -6.43 -3.16 -9.81
C PHE A 204 -7.67 -3.35 -8.93
N LYS A 205 -7.48 -3.66 -7.67
CA LYS A 205 -8.58 -3.93 -6.75
C LYS A 205 -8.52 -3.02 -5.55
N ILE A 206 -9.68 -2.49 -5.15
CA ILE A 206 -9.86 -1.99 -3.79
C ILE A 206 -10.27 -3.16 -2.93
N MET A 207 -9.48 -3.40 -1.91
CA MET A 207 -9.73 -4.46 -0.96
C MET A 207 -9.83 -3.90 0.45
N THR A 208 -10.79 -4.38 1.22
CA THR A 208 -11.04 -3.94 2.60
C THR A 208 -11.15 -5.11 3.55
N LYS A 209 -10.88 -4.85 4.83
CA LYS A 209 -11.05 -5.80 5.92
C LYS A 209 -11.46 -5.06 7.19
N TYR A 210 -12.53 -5.48 7.83
CA TYR A 210 -12.81 -5.04 9.20
C TYR A 210 -11.76 -5.61 10.16
N LEU A 211 -11.11 -4.75 10.94
CA LEU A 211 -10.06 -5.13 11.88
C LEU A 211 -10.61 -5.76 13.15
N SER A 212 -11.76 -5.29 13.60
CA SER A 212 -12.43 -5.84 14.79
C SER A 212 -13.76 -6.50 14.42
N THR A 213 -14.04 -7.66 15.03
CA THR A 213 -15.32 -8.37 14.87
C THR A 213 -16.53 -7.57 15.40
N LYS A 214 -16.31 -6.53 16.23
CA LYS A 214 -17.36 -5.65 16.75
C LYS A 214 -18.06 -4.83 15.65
N TYR A 215 -17.40 -4.64 14.48
CA TYR A 215 -17.84 -3.74 13.41
C TYR A 215 -18.29 -4.48 12.14
N LYS A 216 -18.40 -5.82 12.16
CA LYS A 216 -18.90 -6.56 10.99
C LYS A 216 -20.37 -6.23 10.72
N PHE A 217 -20.60 -5.23 9.88
CA PHE A 217 -21.87 -5.08 9.18
C PHE A 217 -21.92 -6.05 8.00
N THR A 218 -22.94 -6.87 7.95
CA THR A 218 -23.22 -7.72 6.78
C THR A 218 -23.82 -6.81 5.72
N TYR A 219 -23.04 -6.43 4.69
CA TYR A 219 -23.59 -5.86 3.48
C TYR A 219 -24.50 -6.92 2.84
N LYS A 220 -25.82 -6.70 2.85
CA LYS A 220 -26.70 -7.33 1.89
C LYS A 220 -26.65 -6.49 0.62
N ILE A 221 -26.01 -7.02 -0.43
CA ILE A 221 -26.11 -6.56 -1.79
C ILE A 221 -27.55 -6.75 -2.28
#